data_24e5e84eb53e1cf1134d40a6ce2606b0
#
_entry.id   24e5e84eb53e1cf1134d40a6ce2606b0
#
_cell.length_a   1.000
_cell.length_b   1.000
_cell.length_c   1.000
_cell.angle_alpha   90.00
_cell.angle_beta   90.00
_cell.angle_gamma   90.00
#
_symmetry.space_group_name_H-M   'P 1'
#
loop_
_entity.id
_entity.type
_entity.pdbx_description
1 polymer ?
#
loop_
_entity_poly.entity_id
_entity_poly.type
_entity_poly.pdbx_seq_one_letter_code
_entity_poly.pdbx_strand_id
1 'polypeptide(L)'
;MFDTFIKIATGRSHYSTLFLVIFMFIAPAAMFTQYSWLDAIGWVMTIIIGIFILITGLVSWQEGRASHRWPRVKVKLKSAHLQAHSGSKGGMSYSPKVNCSFLIDGEEITGTEYDFSASYTSKSKAKKKVDEVKAMNPLLVHYKPEDPSINVIHPGVHFVAFLRVLIGLAAVIISALSWSGYIQYG
;
A
#
# COMPACT_ATOMS: atom_id res chain seq x y z
N MET A 1 14.66 -0.16 -12.88
CA MET A 1 14.94 -0.96 -11.65
C MET A 1 14.29 -0.33 -10.42
N PHE A 2 14.44 0.98 -10.18
CA PHE A 2 13.83 1.70 -9.04
C PHE A 2 12.29 1.68 -9.09
N ASP A 3 11.67 1.88 -10.26
CA ASP A 3 10.21 1.80 -10.46
C ASP A 3 9.62 0.42 -10.16
N THR A 4 10.34 -0.64 -10.54
CA THR A 4 9.92 -2.01 -10.22
C THR A 4 9.94 -2.24 -8.72
N PHE A 5 10.98 -1.72 -8.03
CA PHE A 5 11.09 -1.78 -6.59
C PHE A 5 9.93 -1.03 -5.90
N ILE A 6 9.59 0.17 -6.36
CA ILE A 6 8.46 0.95 -5.84
C ILE A 6 7.13 0.21 -6.07
N LYS A 7 6.92 -0.39 -7.24
CA LYS A 7 5.71 -1.19 -7.54
C LYS A 7 5.58 -2.41 -6.62
N ILE A 8 6.68 -3.11 -6.34
CA ILE A 8 6.71 -4.21 -5.36
C ILE A 8 6.39 -3.67 -3.97
N ALA A 9 7.02 -2.60 -3.58
CA ALA A 9 6.95 -1.98 -2.28
C ALA A 9 5.57 -1.41 -1.94
N THR A 10 4.89 -0.81 -2.92
CA THR A 10 3.55 -0.23 -2.75
C THR A 10 2.42 -1.25 -2.85
N GLY A 11 2.72 -2.54 -3.03
CA GLY A 11 1.71 -3.59 -3.17
C GLY A 11 1.08 -3.67 -4.56
N ARG A 12 1.62 -2.93 -5.53
CA ARG A 12 1.15 -2.89 -6.93
C ARG A 12 1.76 -4.00 -7.82
N SER A 13 2.61 -4.86 -7.25
CA SER A 13 3.23 -5.99 -7.94
C SER A 13 2.73 -7.32 -7.37
N HIS A 14 2.58 -8.33 -8.22
CA HIS A 14 2.25 -9.69 -7.81
C HIS A 14 3.30 -10.30 -6.86
N TYR A 15 4.54 -9.80 -6.90
CA TYR A 15 5.62 -10.26 -6.03
C TYR A 15 5.63 -9.63 -4.63
N SER A 16 4.79 -8.61 -4.38
CA SER A 16 4.75 -7.92 -3.07
C SER A 16 4.35 -8.84 -1.95
N THR A 17 3.35 -9.70 -2.18
CA THR A 17 2.85 -10.63 -1.17
C THR A 17 3.89 -11.72 -0.88
N LEU A 18 4.54 -12.24 -1.91
CA LEU A 18 5.60 -13.25 -1.76
C LEU A 18 6.78 -12.68 -0.97
N PHE A 19 7.21 -11.47 -1.30
CA PHE A 19 8.29 -10.78 -0.61
C PHE A 19 7.96 -10.55 0.88
N LEU A 20 6.75 -10.04 1.19
CA LEU A 20 6.30 -9.85 2.56
C LEU A 20 6.21 -11.16 3.34
N VAL A 21 5.70 -12.24 2.73
CA VAL A 21 5.57 -13.55 3.38
C VAL A 21 6.95 -14.13 3.70
N ILE A 22 7.87 -14.14 2.74
CA ILE A 22 9.23 -14.65 2.96
C ILE A 22 9.89 -13.90 4.13
N PHE A 23 9.83 -12.57 4.12
CA PHE A 23 10.43 -11.77 5.18
C PHE A 23 9.73 -11.91 6.53
N MET A 24 8.40 -12.04 6.54
CA MET A 24 7.61 -12.19 7.77
C MET A 24 7.90 -13.49 8.53
N PHE A 25 8.39 -14.52 7.83
CA PHE A 25 8.72 -15.80 8.45
C PHE A 25 10.22 -15.99 8.70
N ILE A 26 11.08 -15.51 7.80
CA ILE A 26 12.53 -15.72 7.91
C ILE A 26 13.14 -14.85 9.03
N ALA A 27 12.75 -13.58 9.14
CA ALA A 27 13.34 -12.69 10.14
C ALA A 27 13.04 -13.13 11.59
N PRO A 28 11.79 -13.43 12.00
CA PRO A 28 11.53 -13.96 13.34
C PRO A 28 12.17 -15.32 13.58
N ALA A 29 12.14 -16.23 12.57
CA ALA A 29 12.75 -17.55 12.74
C ALA A 29 14.25 -17.46 13.04
N ALA A 30 14.96 -16.51 12.44
CA ALA A 30 16.36 -16.27 12.70
C ALA A 30 16.62 -15.74 14.13
N MET A 31 15.72 -14.96 14.71
CA MET A 31 15.84 -14.38 16.04
C MET A 31 15.63 -15.38 17.19
N PHE A 32 14.96 -16.52 16.94
CA PHE A 32 14.67 -17.53 17.97
C PHE A 32 15.66 -18.71 17.93
N THR A 33 16.80 -18.56 17.26
CA THR A 33 17.82 -19.59 17.22
C THR A 33 18.87 -19.41 18.34
N GLN A 34 19.45 -20.50 18.82
CA GLN A 34 20.52 -20.47 19.81
C GLN A 34 21.88 -20.03 19.25
N TYR A 35 21.94 -19.72 17.95
CA TYR A 35 23.18 -19.33 17.28
C TYR A 35 23.28 -17.81 17.14
N SER A 36 24.26 -17.21 17.79
CA SER A 36 24.45 -15.73 17.80
C SER A 36 24.59 -15.09 16.42
N TRP A 37 25.13 -15.79 15.44
CA TRP A 37 25.24 -15.29 14.06
C TRP A 37 23.91 -15.26 13.33
N LEU A 38 22.98 -16.20 13.61
CA LEU A 38 21.62 -16.17 13.07
C LEU A 38 20.78 -15.05 13.67
N ASP A 39 21.01 -14.76 14.95
CA ASP A 39 20.38 -13.61 15.61
C ASP A 39 20.80 -12.29 14.98
N ALA A 40 22.10 -12.11 14.70
CA ALA A 40 22.61 -10.95 13.97
C ALA A 40 21.97 -10.80 12.57
N ILE A 41 21.81 -11.89 11.83
CA ILE A 41 21.11 -11.89 10.54
C ILE A 41 19.65 -11.46 10.72
N GLY A 42 18.95 -11.96 11.74
CA GLY A 42 17.56 -11.59 12.05
C GLY A 42 17.41 -10.09 12.25
N TRP A 43 18.30 -9.46 13.02
CA TRP A 43 18.26 -8.01 13.23
C TRP A 43 18.54 -7.22 11.96
N VAL A 44 19.55 -7.60 11.17
CA VAL A 44 19.84 -6.96 9.87
C VAL A 44 18.64 -7.04 8.94
N MET A 45 18.00 -8.22 8.85
CA MET A 45 16.81 -8.40 8.03
C MET A 45 15.65 -7.54 8.51
N THR A 46 15.45 -7.41 9.81
CA THR A 46 14.39 -6.55 10.38
C THR A 46 14.63 -5.08 10.07
N ILE A 47 15.89 -4.61 10.13
CA ILE A 47 16.25 -3.24 9.72
C ILE A 47 15.92 -3.03 8.23
N ILE A 48 16.31 -3.96 7.36
CA ILE A 48 16.03 -3.85 5.91
C ILE A 48 14.52 -3.78 5.66
N ILE A 49 13.72 -4.62 6.32
CA ILE A 49 12.25 -4.60 6.22
C ILE A 49 11.70 -3.26 6.75
N GLY A 50 12.19 -2.81 7.89
CA GLY A 50 11.78 -1.54 8.48
C GLY A 50 12.02 -0.36 7.54
N ILE A 51 13.21 -0.29 6.94
CA ILE A 51 13.56 0.72 5.93
C ILE A 51 12.63 0.61 4.71
N PHE A 52 12.36 -0.60 4.25
CA PHE A 52 11.47 -0.83 3.11
C PHE A 52 10.05 -0.36 3.40
N ILE A 53 9.48 -0.71 4.56
CA ILE A 53 8.16 -0.26 4.99
C ILE A 53 8.13 1.28 5.13
N LEU A 54 9.20 1.88 5.67
CA LEU A 54 9.33 3.32 5.84
C LEU A 54 9.32 4.03 4.49
N ILE A 55 10.14 3.60 3.54
CA ILE A 55 10.21 4.18 2.18
C ILE A 55 8.84 4.08 1.50
N THR A 56 8.18 2.93 1.57
CA THR A 56 6.86 2.76 0.95
C THR A 56 5.79 3.63 1.59
N GLY A 57 5.85 3.81 2.90
CA GLY A 57 4.99 4.73 3.62
C GLY A 57 5.20 6.19 3.20
N LEU A 58 6.47 6.63 3.08
CA LEU A 58 6.83 7.98 2.64
C LEU A 58 6.40 8.25 1.18
N VAL A 59 6.63 7.31 0.27
CA VAL A 59 6.19 7.42 -1.14
C VAL A 59 4.66 7.54 -1.20
N SER A 60 3.94 6.67 -0.50
CA SER A 60 2.47 6.73 -0.45
C SER A 60 1.96 8.04 0.16
N TRP A 61 2.66 8.58 1.14
CA TRP A 61 2.35 9.88 1.73
C TRP A 61 2.56 11.02 0.73
N GLN A 62 3.70 11.04 0.03
CA GLN A 62 4.00 12.04 -0.98
C GLN A 62 3.00 12.01 -2.13
N GLU A 63 2.69 10.83 -2.66
CA GLU A 63 1.68 10.66 -3.71
C GLU A 63 0.30 11.11 -3.24
N GLY A 64 -0.10 10.73 -2.01
CA GLY A 64 -1.36 11.16 -1.43
C GLY A 64 -1.45 12.69 -1.29
N ARG A 65 -0.37 13.37 -0.91
CA ARG A 65 -0.33 14.84 -0.86
C ARG A 65 -0.34 15.46 -2.26
N ALA A 66 0.44 14.92 -3.17
CA ALA A 66 0.55 15.41 -4.54
C ALA A 66 -0.78 15.24 -5.30
N SER A 67 -1.53 14.17 -5.03
CA SER A 67 -2.79 13.84 -5.73
C SER A 67 -3.85 14.93 -5.67
N HIS A 68 -3.84 15.79 -4.66
CA HIS A 68 -4.72 16.97 -4.59
C HIS A 68 -4.46 17.98 -5.73
N ARG A 69 -3.24 18.01 -6.26
CA ARG A 69 -2.82 18.91 -7.34
C ARG A 69 -2.82 18.24 -8.70
N TRP A 70 -3.12 16.96 -8.76
CA TRP A 70 -3.15 16.23 -10.02
C TRP A 70 -4.25 16.75 -10.94
N PRO A 71 -3.99 16.74 -12.26
CA PRO A 71 -5.02 17.08 -13.23
C PRO A 71 -6.21 16.14 -13.12
N ARG A 72 -7.38 16.66 -13.52
CA ARG A 72 -8.65 15.95 -13.44
C ARG A 72 -9.22 15.73 -14.81
N VAL A 73 -9.77 14.55 -15.03
CA VAL A 73 -10.50 14.20 -16.25
C VAL A 73 -11.90 13.75 -15.89
N LYS A 74 -12.86 14.17 -16.69
CA LYS A 74 -14.25 13.70 -16.60
C LYS A 74 -14.36 12.36 -17.30
N VAL A 75 -14.88 11.37 -16.61
CA VAL A 75 -15.01 10.01 -17.16
C VAL A 75 -16.44 9.51 -17.04
N LYS A 76 -16.81 8.59 -17.93
CA LYS A 76 -18.08 7.89 -17.84
C LYS A 76 -17.86 6.59 -17.05
N LEU A 77 -18.63 6.41 -15.98
CA LEU A 77 -18.61 5.18 -15.20
C LEU A 77 -19.15 4.02 -16.04
N LYS A 78 -18.34 2.97 -16.23
CA LYS A 78 -18.78 1.71 -16.87
C LYS A 78 -19.41 0.79 -15.83
N SER A 79 -18.73 0.57 -14.72
CA SER A 79 -19.27 -0.22 -13.61
C SER A 79 -18.57 0.13 -12.29
N ALA A 80 -19.27 -0.03 -11.18
CA ALA A 80 -18.69 0.01 -9.86
C ALA A 80 -19.29 -1.12 -9.01
N HIS A 81 -18.44 -1.92 -8.40
CA HIS A 81 -18.86 -3.05 -7.59
C HIS A 81 -17.92 -3.27 -6.40
N LEU A 82 -18.40 -4.04 -5.44
CA LEU A 82 -17.65 -4.39 -4.25
C LEU A 82 -16.95 -5.72 -4.48
N GLN A 83 -15.63 -5.75 -4.38
CA GLN A 83 -14.85 -6.98 -4.40
C GLN A 83 -14.54 -7.39 -2.96
N ALA A 84 -14.88 -8.63 -2.61
CA ALA A 84 -14.53 -9.23 -1.33
C ALA A 84 -13.24 -10.05 -1.47
N HIS A 85 -12.37 -9.93 -0.48
CA HIS A 85 -11.13 -10.70 -0.38
C HIS A 85 -11.16 -11.47 0.93
N SER A 86 -10.97 -12.78 0.85
CA SER A 86 -10.83 -13.64 2.03
C SER A 86 -9.37 -13.63 2.48
N GLY A 87 -9.13 -13.26 3.74
CA GLY A 87 -7.82 -13.36 4.35
C GLY A 87 -7.55 -14.77 4.87
N SER A 88 -6.27 -15.17 4.94
CA SER A 88 -5.83 -16.49 5.40
C SER A 88 -6.26 -16.86 6.82
N LYS A 89 -6.66 -15.89 7.65
CA LYS A 89 -7.14 -16.09 9.03
C LYS A 89 -8.67 -15.93 9.15
N GLY A 90 -9.44 -16.13 8.07
CA GLY A 90 -10.90 -16.02 8.07
C GLY A 90 -11.46 -14.60 8.10
N GLY A 91 -10.61 -13.57 8.09
CA GLY A 91 -11.04 -12.17 7.99
C GLY A 91 -11.45 -11.83 6.56
N MET A 92 -12.56 -11.10 6.40
CA MET A 92 -13.01 -10.58 5.11
C MET A 92 -12.58 -9.10 4.96
N SER A 93 -11.99 -8.76 3.83
CA SER A 93 -11.76 -7.37 3.44
C SER A 93 -12.49 -7.05 2.14
N TYR A 94 -12.82 -5.78 1.95
CA TYR A 94 -13.68 -5.33 0.86
C TYR A 94 -13.02 -4.15 0.15
N SER A 95 -12.90 -4.21 -1.17
CA SER A 95 -12.36 -3.12 -1.98
C SER A 95 -13.42 -2.62 -2.97
N PRO A 96 -13.69 -1.31 -3.04
CA PRO A 96 -14.44 -0.72 -4.12
C PRO A 96 -13.65 -0.89 -5.43
N LYS A 97 -14.21 -1.55 -6.41
CA LYS A 97 -13.66 -1.63 -7.76
C LYS A 97 -14.50 -0.76 -8.70
N VAL A 98 -13.82 0.18 -9.32
CA VAL A 98 -14.42 1.10 -10.27
C VAL A 98 -13.84 0.82 -11.66
N ASN A 99 -14.70 0.65 -12.64
CA ASN A 99 -14.31 0.46 -14.02
C ASN A 99 -14.77 1.65 -14.85
N CYS A 100 -13.81 2.41 -15.33
CA CYS A 100 -14.00 3.52 -16.27
C CYS A 100 -12.83 3.50 -17.27
N SER A 101 -12.95 4.24 -18.35
CA SER A 101 -11.84 4.48 -19.26
C SER A 101 -11.82 5.94 -19.68
N PHE A 102 -10.63 6.45 -19.91
CA PHE A 102 -10.38 7.81 -20.39
C PHE A 102 -9.11 7.83 -21.24
N LEU A 103 -9.00 8.85 -22.09
CA LEU A 103 -7.88 9.02 -23.00
C LEU A 103 -6.96 10.11 -22.44
N ILE A 104 -5.66 9.82 -22.40
CA ILE A 104 -4.59 10.77 -22.11
C ILE A 104 -3.53 10.60 -23.18
N ASP A 105 -3.22 11.67 -23.91
CA ASP A 105 -2.20 11.71 -24.98
C ASP A 105 -2.36 10.58 -26.02
N GLY A 106 -3.61 10.15 -26.27
CA GLY A 106 -3.94 9.08 -27.22
C GLY A 106 -3.89 7.67 -26.65
N GLU A 107 -3.48 7.47 -25.40
CA GLU A 107 -3.54 6.18 -24.70
C GLU A 107 -4.84 6.02 -23.92
N GLU A 108 -5.48 4.86 -24.07
CA GLU A 108 -6.66 4.51 -23.27
C GLU A 108 -6.23 3.95 -21.91
N ILE A 109 -6.54 4.69 -20.86
CA ILE A 109 -6.34 4.26 -19.47
C ILE A 109 -7.62 3.63 -18.98
N THR A 110 -7.54 2.42 -18.44
CA THR A 110 -8.69 1.67 -17.93
C THR A 110 -8.56 1.38 -16.45
N GLY A 111 -9.69 1.44 -15.75
CA GLY A 111 -9.77 1.22 -14.32
C GLY A 111 -9.31 2.44 -13.52
N THR A 112 -9.81 2.54 -12.30
CA THR A 112 -9.39 3.55 -11.34
C THR A 112 -9.59 3.03 -9.92
N GLU A 113 -8.78 3.53 -9.01
CA GLU A 113 -8.94 3.25 -7.58
C GLU A 113 -9.87 4.30 -6.97
N TYR A 114 -10.66 3.88 -5.98
CA TYR A 114 -11.51 4.84 -5.25
C TYR A 114 -10.61 5.86 -4.52
N ASP A 115 -9.61 5.35 -3.82
CA ASP A 115 -8.60 6.10 -3.10
C ASP A 115 -7.34 5.24 -2.93
N PHE A 116 -6.33 5.73 -2.24
CA PHE A 116 -5.09 4.98 -1.97
C PHE A 116 -5.22 3.93 -0.85
N SER A 117 -6.41 3.68 -0.29
CA SER A 117 -6.61 2.60 0.67
C SER A 117 -6.75 1.26 -0.05
N ALA A 118 -5.99 0.26 0.41
CA ALA A 118 -5.98 -1.06 -0.21
C ALA A 118 -7.31 -1.79 -0.04
N SER A 119 -7.96 -1.67 1.14
CA SER A 119 -9.20 -2.37 1.46
C SER A 119 -9.85 -1.86 2.75
N TYR A 120 -11.11 -2.19 2.94
CA TYR A 120 -11.92 -1.90 4.11
C TYR A 120 -12.30 -3.18 4.83
N THR A 121 -12.23 -3.19 6.15
CA THR A 121 -12.69 -4.32 6.97
C THR A 121 -14.22 -4.38 7.08
N SER A 122 -14.89 -3.24 6.92
CA SER A 122 -16.36 -3.14 7.00
C SER A 122 -16.99 -3.15 5.61
N LYS A 123 -17.82 -4.17 5.33
CA LYS A 123 -18.61 -4.28 4.10
C LYS A 123 -19.52 -3.07 3.88
N SER A 124 -20.16 -2.57 4.94
CA SER A 124 -21.06 -1.41 4.85
C SER A 124 -20.32 -0.15 4.45
N LYS A 125 -19.13 0.12 5.04
CA LYS A 125 -18.30 1.27 4.68
C LYS A 125 -17.84 1.18 3.23
N ALA A 126 -17.37 0.02 2.79
CA ALA A 126 -16.93 -0.19 1.41
C ALA A 126 -18.09 -0.07 0.41
N LYS A 127 -19.28 -0.60 0.75
CA LYS A 127 -20.49 -0.46 -0.07
C LYS A 127 -20.89 1.01 -0.23
N LYS A 128 -20.87 1.80 0.86
CA LYS A 128 -21.15 3.23 0.80
C LYS A 128 -20.26 3.95 -0.21
N LYS A 129 -18.97 3.56 -0.29
CA LYS A 129 -18.04 4.14 -1.28
C LYS A 129 -18.40 3.78 -2.72
N VAL A 130 -18.85 2.56 -2.97
CA VAL A 130 -19.37 2.16 -4.29
C VAL A 130 -20.62 2.96 -4.65
N ASP A 131 -21.53 3.15 -3.70
CA ASP A 131 -22.78 3.90 -3.93
C ASP A 131 -22.50 5.39 -4.15
N GLU A 132 -21.52 5.97 -3.43
CA GLU A 132 -21.03 7.34 -3.67
C GLU A 132 -20.52 7.51 -5.12
N VAL A 133 -19.69 6.57 -5.62
CA VAL A 133 -19.18 6.62 -7.00
C VAL A 133 -20.31 6.56 -8.03
N LYS A 134 -21.29 5.67 -7.79
CA LYS A 134 -22.46 5.54 -8.69
C LYS A 134 -23.33 6.80 -8.75
N ALA A 135 -23.34 7.57 -7.67
CA ALA A 135 -24.09 8.82 -7.60
C ALA A 135 -23.35 10.01 -8.24
N MET A 136 -22.03 9.88 -8.48
CA MET A 136 -21.24 10.97 -9.10
C MET A 136 -21.58 11.12 -10.59
N ASN A 137 -22.00 12.32 -10.96
CA ASN A 137 -22.21 12.67 -12.37
C ASN A 137 -21.92 14.16 -12.60
N PRO A 138 -20.80 14.51 -13.29
CA PRO A 138 -19.80 13.63 -13.88
C PRO A 138 -18.84 13.01 -12.85
N LEU A 139 -18.34 11.83 -13.13
CA LEU A 139 -17.25 11.23 -12.36
C LEU A 139 -15.93 11.92 -12.72
N LEU A 140 -15.23 12.42 -11.70
CA LEU A 140 -13.93 13.06 -11.85
C LEU A 140 -12.84 12.10 -11.34
N VAL A 141 -11.81 11.89 -12.17
CA VAL A 141 -10.64 11.08 -11.82
C VAL A 141 -9.41 11.96 -11.84
N HIS A 142 -8.62 11.89 -10.77
CA HIS A 142 -7.32 12.53 -10.66
C HIS A 142 -6.25 11.55 -11.12
N TYR A 143 -5.36 11.95 -12.01
CA TYR A 143 -4.30 11.07 -12.51
C TYR A 143 -2.93 11.72 -12.34
N LYS A 144 -1.91 10.88 -12.12
CA LYS A 144 -0.52 11.32 -12.02
C LYS A 144 0.01 11.64 -13.41
N PRO A 145 0.52 12.87 -13.67
CA PRO A 145 0.94 13.26 -15.03
C PRO A 145 2.03 12.37 -15.61
N GLU A 146 2.99 11.93 -14.77
CA GLU A 146 4.13 11.11 -15.21
C GLU A 146 3.77 9.64 -15.43
N ASP A 147 2.67 9.18 -14.82
CA ASP A 147 2.16 7.80 -14.94
C ASP A 147 0.64 7.80 -14.78
N PRO A 148 -0.15 8.04 -15.83
CA PRO A 148 -1.61 8.09 -15.75
C PRO A 148 -2.28 6.79 -15.31
N SER A 149 -1.56 5.66 -15.29
CA SER A 149 -2.04 4.42 -14.70
C SER A 149 -2.28 4.53 -13.19
N ILE A 150 -1.59 5.49 -12.53
CA ILE A 150 -1.80 5.85 -11.14
C ILE A 150 -2.87 6.94 -11.08
N ASN A 151 -4.09 6.53 -10.79
CA ASN A 151 -5.22 7.45 -10.79
C ASN A 151 -6.22 7.09 -9.69
N VAL A 152 -6.90 8.11 -9.16
CA VAL A 152 -7.83 7.96 -8.03
C VAL A 152 -9.03 8.89 -8.19
N ILE A 153 -10.17 8.50 -7.60
CA ILE A 153 -11.36 9.33 -7.53
C ILE A 153 -11.24 10.32 -6.37
N HIS A 154 -10.84 9.84 -5.19
CA HIS A 154 -10.64 10.67 -4.00
C HIS A 154 -9.14 10.83 -3.71
N PRO A 155 -8.58 12.03 -4.03
CA PRO A 155 -7.20 12.33 -3.71
C PRO A 155 -7.01 12.52 -2.20
N GLY A 156 -5.83 12.24 -1.70
CA GLY A 156 -5.47 12.50 -0.31
C GLY A 156 -4.57 11.45 0.32
N VAL A 157 -4.04 11.80 1.49
CA VAL A 157 -3.20 10.90 2.28
C VAL A 157 -4.08 9.97 3.10
N HIS A 158 -3.85 8.67 2.99
CA HIS A 158 -4.55 7.68 3.79
C HIS A 158 -3.83 7.38 5.10
N PHE A 159 -4.61 7.06 6.14
CA PHE A 159 -4.09 6.64 7.45
C PHE A 159 -3.11 5.46 7.35
N VAL A 160 -3.30 4.57 6.38
CA VAL A 160 -2.40 3.43 6.13
C VAL A 160 -0.98 3.88 5.77
N ALA A 161 -0.81 4.97 5.01
CA ALA A 161 0.51 5.52 4.70
C ALA A 161 1.22 6.01 5.98
N PHE A 162 0.50 6.73 6.84
CA PHE A 162 1.02 7.17 8.14
C PHE A 162 1.40 5.98 9.03
N LEU A 163 0.55 4.96 9.10
CA LEU A 163 0.81 3.75 9.88
C LEU A 163 2.06 3.01 9.39
N ARG A 164 2.27 2.91 8.07
CA ARG A 164 3.50 2.32 7.50
C ARG A 164 4.74 3.09 7.92
N VAL A 165 4.71 4.42 7.90
CA VAL A 165 5.84 5.26 8.35
C VAL A 165 6.15 4.98 9.81
N LEU A 166 5.15 4.94 10.68
CA LEU A 166 5.35 4.65 12.11
C LEU A 166 5.91 3.24 12.35
N ILE A 167 5.35 2.22 11.70
CA ILE A 167 5.81 0.83 11.85
C ILE A 167 7.23 0.67 11.33
N GLY A 168 7.53 1.22 10.16
CA GLY A 168 8.87 1.15 9.58
C GLY A 168 9.90 1.84 10.47
N LEU A 169 9.59 3.03 11.00
CA LEU A 169 10.46 3.75 11.92
C LEU A 169 10.67 2.99 13.23
N ALA A 170 9.60 2.47 13.82
CA ALA A 170 9.68 1.66 15.03
C ALA A 170 10.54 0.40 14.85
N ALA A 171 10.37 -0.32 13.74
CA ALA A 171 11.17 -1.50 13.42
C ALA A 171 12.66 -1.17 13.32
N VAL A 172 13.03 -0.07 12.66
CA VAL A 172 14.43 0.37 12.54
C VAL A 172 14.99 0.75 13.91
N ILE A 173 14.28 1.54 14.70
CA ILE A 173 14.74 2.00 16.01
C ILE A 173 14.92 0.82 16.98
N ILE A 174 13.91 -0.05 17.10
CA ILE A 174 13.96 -1.20 18.00
C ILE A 174 15.12 -2.12 17.61
N SER A 175 15.31 -2.40 16.32
CA SER A 175 16.41 -3.24 15.86
C SER A 175 17.77 -2.61 16.12
N ALA A 176 17.94 -1.30 15.94
CA ALA A 176 19.17 -0.60 16.21
C ALA A 176 19.51 -0.59 17.71
N LEU A 177 18.51 -0.38 18.58
CA LEU A 177 18.69 -0.41 20.04
C LEU A 177 19.01 -1.82 20.55
N SER A 178 18.39 -2.85 19.98
CA SER A 178 18.70 -4.26 20.33
C SER A 178 20.11 -4.64 19.89
N TRP A 179 20.51 -4.23 18.68
CA TRP A 179 21.87 -4.45 18.18
C TRP A 179 22.94 -3.78 19.05
N SER A 180 22.67 -2.57 19.55
CA SER A 180 23.60 -1.83 20.42
C SER A 180 23.69 -2.37 21.86
N GLY A 181 22.92 -3.40 22.22
CA GLY A 181 22.87 -3.97 23.57
C GLY A 181 22.10 -3.14 24.58
N TYR A 182 21.40 -2.07 24.16
CA TYR A 182 20.55 -1.26 25.05
C TYR A 182 19.31 -2.03 25.51
N ILE A 183 18.81 -2.95 24.70
CA ILE A 183 17.69 -3.82 25.05
C ILE A 183 18.25 -5.25 25.16
N GLN A 184 18.39 -5.72 26.38
CA GLN A 184 18.72 -7.12 26.65
C GLN A 184 17.40 -7.86 26.92
N TYR A 185 17.13 -8.85 26.10
CA TYR A 185 16.03 -9.79 26.35
C TYR A 185 16.54 -10.83 27.36
N GLY A 186 16.08 -10.70 28.62
CA GLY A 186 16.32 -11.68 29.67
C GLY A 186 15.54 -12.97 29.43
#